data_c7fd06137247c13181a6ef51e029234a
#
_entry.id   c7fd06137247c13181a6ef51e029234a
#
_cell.length_a   1.000
_cell.length_b   1.000
_cell.length_c   1.000
_cell.angle_alpha   90.00
_cell.angle_beta   90.00
_cell.angle_gamma   90.00
#
_symmetry.space_group_name_H-M   'P 1'
#
loop_
_entity.id
_entity.type
_entity.pdbx_description
1 polymer ?
#
loop_
_entity_poly.entity_id
_entity_poly.type
_entity_poly.pdbx_seq_one_letter_code
_entity_poly.pdbx_strand_id
1 'polypeptide(L)'
;MMQPNTPARDPLAEIGNFVFLRDEPQPADVIFITGGAYPEVGERAAALWRQGLAPVILPSGRYSVHDGRFIGAQSLADRYPGPYATEWDFLRDVCVKNGVDETAFLKEDRAVSTWDNARFSRRVTNAAGLNVRRAILVCKSLHARRAYMYYQYFYPETQFFICPQDIEGITKAT
;
A
#
# COMPACT_ATOMS: atom_id res chain seq x y z
N MET A 1 -8.17 36.17 37.15
CA MET A 1 -7.37 35.48 36.13
C MET A 1 -8.25 34.43 35.49
N MET A 2 -8.65 34.64 34.23
CA MET A 2 -9.38 33.60 33.46
C MET A 2 -8.38 32.55 33.02
N GLN A 3 -8.65 31.28 33.34
CA GLN A 3 -7.88 30.15 32.78
C GLN A 3 -8.16 30.07 31.28
N PRO A 4 -7.16 29.83 30.43
CA PRO A 4 -7.38 29.63 29.02
C PRO A 4 -8.26 28.37 28.84
N ASN A 5 -9.37 28.56 28.14
CA ASN A 5 -10.31 27.49 27.78
C ASN A 5 -9.59 26.57 26.78
N THR A 6 -8.99 25.48 27.26
CA THR A 6 -8.41 24.45 26.41
C THR A 6 -9.56 23.81 25.64
N PRO A 7 -9.56 23.83 24.30
CA PRO A 7 -10.62 23.21 23.52
C PRO A 7 -10.73 21.73 23.92
N ALA A 8 -11.95 21.27 24.15
CA ALA A 8 -12.22 19.88 24.47
C ALA A 8 -11.64 18.99 23.37
N ARG A 9 -10.79 18.02 23.76
CA ARG A 9 -10.25 17.03 22.83
C ARG A 9 -11.40 16.19 22.28
N ASP A 10 -11.44 16.02 20.96
CA ASP A 10 -12.35 15.07 20.32
C ASP A 10 -11.60 13.73 20.11
N PRO A 11 -11.90 12.70 20.93
CA PRO A 11 -11.20 11.41 20.85
C PRO A 11 -11.36 10.72 19.50
N LEU A 12 -12.52 10.91 18.82
CA LEU A 12 -12.75 10.31 17.50
C LEU A 12 -11.88 10.96 16.43
N ALA A 13 -11.75 12.28 16.44
CA ALA A 13 -10.84 12.98 15.55
C ALA A 13 -9.38 12.60 15.79
N GLU A 14 -8.97 12.45 17.06
CA GLU A 14 -7.61 12.01 17.40
C GLU A 14 -7.32 10.59 16.91
N ILE A 15 -8.23 9.64 17.13
CA ILE A 15 -8.13 8.27 16.60
C ILE A 15 -8.11 8.28 15.06
N GLY A 16 -9.00 9.04 14.44
CA GLY A 16 -9.04 9.18 12.99
C GLY A 16 -7.72 9.71 12.42
N ASN A 17 -7.16 10.76 13.01
CA ASN A 17 -5.86 11.32 12.60
C ASN A 17 -4.70 10.33 12.83
N PHE A 18 -4.78 9.50 13.84
CA PHE A 18 -3.78 8.45 14.09
C PHE A 18 -3.86 7.33 13.05
N VAL A 19 -5.04 6.86 12.71
CA VAL A 19 -5.24 5.70 11.81
C VAL A 19 -5.05 6.06 10.35
N PHE A 20 -5.68 7.16 9.89
CA PHE A 20 -5.75 7.56 8.48
C PHE A 20 -4.60 8.50 8.14
N LEU A 21 -3.43 7.91 7.87
CA LEU A 21 -2.29 8.66 7.34
C LEU A 21 -2.49 8.94 5.85
N ARG A 22 -2.12 10.16 5.44
CA ARG A 22 -2.08 10.54 4.04
C ARG A 22 -1.07 11.66 3.84
N ASP A 23 -0.15 11.42 2.91
CA ASP A 23 0.86 12.39 2.50
C ASP A 23 0.65 12.78 1.03
N GLU A 24 1.18 13.95 0.64
CA GLU A 24 1.33 14.29 -0.76
C GLU A 24 2.42 13.43 -1.39
N PRO A 25 2.15 12.80 -2.54
CA PRO A 25 3.11 11.93 -3.19
C PRO A 25 4.34 12.72 -3.64
N GLN A 26 5.52 12.14 -3.46
CA GLN A 26 6.80 12.73 -3.83
C GLN A 26 7.63 11.72 -4.62
N PRO A 27 8.61 12.18 -5.43
CA PRO A 27 9.54 11.28 -6.11
C PRO A 27 10.23 10.32 -5.14
N ALA A 28 10.28 9.05 -5.51
CA ALA A 28 10.76 7.95 -4.68
C ALA A 28 11.50 6.90 -5.50
N ASP A 29 12.18 5.97 -4.83
CA ASP A 29 12.92 4.88 -5.47
C ASP A 29 11.98 3.72 -5.85
N VAL A 30 10.89 3.56 -5.10
CA VAL A 30 9.93 2.46 -5.26
C VAL A 30 8.53 2.84 -4.77
N ILE A 31 7.51 2.27 -5.42
CA ILE A 31 6.13 2.25 -4.91
C ILE A 31 5.88 0.86 -4.34
N PHE A 32 5.69 0.76 -3.03
CA PHE A 32 5.22 -0.44 -2.37
C PHE A 32 3.70 -0.50 -2.41
N ILE A 33 3.15 -1.68 -2.71
CA ILE A 33 1.72 -1.96 -2.59
C ILE A 33 1.56 -3.09 -1.57
N THR A 34 0.84 -2.83 -0.47
CA THR A 34 0.49 -3.90 0.47
C THR A 34 -0.49 -4.87 -0.17
N GLY A 35 -0.37 -6.14 0.16
CA GLY A 35 -1.28 -7.18 -0.33
C GLY A 35 -2.75 -6.88 -0.06
N GLY A 36 -3.60 -7.45 -0.89
CA GLY A 36 -5.05 -7.31 -0.80
C GLY A 36 -5.76 -7.57 -2.12
N ALA A 37 -7.08 -7.56 -2.07
CA ALA A 37 -7.95 -7.95 -3.17
C ALA A 37 -8.80 -6.78 -3.74
N TYR A 38 -8.42 -5.53 -3.44
CA TYR A 38 -9.08 -4.33 -3.96
C TYR A 38 -8.26 -3.72 -5.10
N PRO A 39 -8.76 -3.73 -6.34
CA PRO A 39 -8.02 -3.24 -7.51
C PRO A 39 -7.73 -1.74 -7.44
N GLU A 40 -8.55 -0.95 -6.75
CA GLU A 40 -8.37 0.49 -6.61
C GLU A 40 -7.00 0.85 -6.01
N VAL A 41 -6.44 -0.03 -5.18
CA VAL A 41 -5.09 0.14 -4.61
C VAL A 41 -4.03 0.01 -5.71
N GLY A 42 -4.17 -0.97 -6.60
CA GLY A 42 -3.31 -1.15 -7.77
C GLY A 42 -3.47 -0.01 -8.79
N GLU A 43 -4.71 0.44 -9.05
CA GLU A 43 -5.00 1.58 -9.93
C GLU A 43 -4.34 2.86 -9.40
N ARG A 44 -4.38 3.09 -8.07
CA ARG A 44 -3.69 4.23 -7.44
C ARG A 44 -2.18 4.15 -7.66
N ALA A 45 -1.57 3.00 -7.44
CA ALA A 45 -0.13 2.80 -7.66
C ALA A 45 0.26 3.01 -9.13
N ALA A 46 -0.53 2.50 -10.06
CA ALA A 46 -0.33 2.73 -11.49
C ALA A 46 -0.40 4.22 -11.87
N ALA A 47 -1.35 4.95 -11.29
CA ALA A 47 -1.46 6.39 -11.51
C ALA A 47 -0.23 7.15 -11.02
N LEU A 48 0.33 6.80 -9.86
CA LEU A 48 1.55 7.40 -9.32
C LEU A 48 2.79 7.04 -10.17
N TRP A 49 2.88 5.80 -10.64
CA TRP A 49 3.96 5.38 -11.54
C TRP A 49 3.94 6.14 -12.88
N ARG A 50 2.76 6.30 -13.51
CA ARG A 50 2.60 7.06 -14.76
C ARG A 50 2.94 8.55 -14.61
N GLN A 51 2.86 9.09 -13.40
CA GLN A 51 3.34 10.44 -13.08
C GLN A 51 4.87 10.51 -12.97
N GLY A 52 5.58 9.38 -13.14
CA GLY A 52 7.04 9.32 -13.04
C GLY A 52 7.57 9.41 -11.61
N LEU A 53 6.74 9.14 -10.60
CA LEU A 53 7.12 9.31 -9.20
C LEU A 53 8.04 8.21 -8.67
N ALA A 54 8.10 7.05 -9.32
CA ALA A 54 9.10 6.03 -9.02
C ALA A 54 9.29 5.10 -10.23
N PRO A 55 10.52 4.58 -10.46
CA PRO A 55 10.78 3.68 -11.58
C PRO A 55 10.28 2.25 -11.32
N VAL A 56 10.11 1.86 -10.08
CA VAL A 56 9.83 0.48 -9.66
C VAL A 56 8.55 0.41 -8.84
N ILE A 57 7.77 -0.64 -9.09
CA ILE A 57 6.62 -1.03 -8.26
C ILE A 57 6.89 -2.39 -7.63
N LEU A 58 6.61 -2.53 -6.34
CA LEU A 58 6.68 -3.79 -5.62
C LEU A 58 5.34 -4.09 -4.93
N PRO A 59 4.41 -4.75 -5.63
CA PRO A 59 3.28 -5.39 -4.98
C PRO A 59 3.77 -6.52 -4.08
N SER A 60 3.11 -6.76 -2.96
CA SER A 60 3.53 -7.82 -2.04
C SER A 60 2.31 -8.58 -1.56
N GLY A 61 2.35 -9.90 -1.67
CA GLY A 61 1.35 -10.78 -1.07
C GLY A 61 1.08 -12.05 -1.84
N ARG A 62 0.93 -13.12 -1.08
CA ARG A 62 0.42 -14.39 -1.58
C ARG A 62 -1.12 -14.42 -1.52
N TYR A 63 -1.64 -14.51 -0.34
CA TYR A 63 -3.06 -14.41 0.04
C TYR A 63 -3.15 -14.41 1.57
N SER A 64 -4.27 -13.95 2.12
CA SER A 64 -4.49 -14.00 3.57
C SER A 64 -4.41 -15.44 4.09
N VAL A 65 -3.71 -15.62 5.22
CA VAL A 65 -3.63 -16.92 5.91
C VAL A 65 -5.02 -17.47 6.26
N HIS A 66 -6.00 -16.60 6.49
CA HIS A 66 -7.37 -17.00 6.83
C HIS A 66 -8.13 -17.60 5.65
N ASP A 67 -7.80 -17.20 4.42
CA ASP A 67 -8.51 -17.62 3.21
C ASP A 67 -7.87 -18.88 2.57
N GLY A 68 -6.59 -19.14 2.85
CA GLY A 68 -5.85 -20.27 2.31
C GLY A 68 -5.63 -20.24 0.78
N ARG A 69 -6.21 -19.25 0.09
CA ARG A 69 -6.11 -19.00 -1.35
C ARG A 69 -6.43 -17.54 -1.64
N PHE A 70 -6.11 -17.07 -2.84
CA PHE A 70 -6.61 -15.77 -3.30
C PHE A 70 -8.10 -15.85 -3.62
N ILE A 71 -8.88 -14.95 -3.05
CA ILE A 71 -10.36 -14.99 -3.10
C ILE A 71 -10.95 -14.21 -4.28
N GLY A 72 -10.10 -13.65 -5.16
CA GLY A 72 -10.53 -12.80 -6.27
C GLY A 72 -10.72 -11.33 -5.89
N ALA A 73 -10.95 -10.49 -6.91
CA ALA A 73 -11.20 -9.08 -6.73
C ALA A 73 -12.47 -8.83 -5.89
N GLN A 74 -12.34 -7.97 -4.86
CA GLN A 74 -13.43 -7.63 -3.94
C GLN A 74 -14.28 -6.45 -4.43
N SER A 75 -13.85 -5.80 -5.49
CA SER A 75 -14.56 -4.77 -6.25
C SER A 75 -14.15 -4.89 -7.71
N LEU A 76 -14.89 -4.28 -8.64
CA LEU A 76 -14.58 -4.25 -10.08
C LEU A 76 -14.25 -5.65 -10.67
N ALA A 77 -14.91 -6.71 -10.18
CA ALA A 77 -14.60 -8.09 -10.55
C ALA A 77 -14.75 -8.35 -12.05
N ASP A 78 -15.68 -7.70 -12.72
CA ASP A 78 -15.88 -7.81 -14.18
C ASP A 78 -14.68 -7.25 -14.97
N ARG A 79 -13.98 -6.26 -14.42
CA ARG A 79 -12.77 -5.67 -15.01
C ARG A 79 -11.53 -6.50 -14.74
N TYR A 80 -11.51 -7.21 -13.61
CA TYR A 80 -10.39 -8.03 -13.14
C TYR A 80 -10.85 -9.46 -12.79
N PRO A 81 -11.31 -10.23 -13.79
CA PRO A 81 -11.97 -11.53 -13.54
C PRO A 81 -11.01 -12.65 -13.09
N GLY A 82 -9.71 -12.49 -13.31
CA GLY A 82 -8.73 -13.54 -13.00
C GLY A 82 -8.67 -14.65 -14.07
N PRO A 83 -8.24 -15.86 -13.68
CA PRO A 83 -7.87 -16.28 -12.32
C PRO A 83 -6.49 -15.75 -11.88
N TYR A 84 -6.33 -15.53 -10.58
CA TYR A 84 -5.05 -15.12 -9.97
C TYR A 84 -4.66 -16.12 -8.87
N ALA A 85 -3.38 -16.51 -8.83
CA ALA A 85 -2.88 -17.41 -7.80
C ALA A 85 -2.52 -16.67 -6.51
N THR A 86 -2.10 -15.39 -6.63
CA THR A 86 -1.62 -14.59 -5.51
C THR A 86 -2.12 -13.14 -5.59
N GLU A 87 -2.03 -12.42 -4.48
CA GLU A 87 -2.26 -10.96 -4.43
C GLU A 87 -1.27 -10.22 -5.33
N TRP A 88 -0.03 -10.71 -5.43
CA TRP A 88 0.98 -10.17 -6.34
C TRP A 88 0.54 -10.26 -7.80
N ASP A 89 0.09 -11.45 -8.26
CA ASP A 89 -0.38 -11.65 -9.64
C ASP A 89 -1.54 -10.71 -9.96
N PHE A 90 -2.48 -10.59 -9.03
CA PHE A 90 -3.63 -9.71 -9.15
C PHE A 90 -3.23 -8.24 -9.25
N LEU A 91 -2.45 -7.74 -8.29
CA LEU A 91 -2.06 -6.32 -8.25
C LEU A 91 -1.17 -5.94 -9.43
N ARG A 92 -0.29 -6.88 -9.88
CA ARG A 92 0.49 -6.67 -11.09
C ARG A 92 -0.42 -6.53 -12.32
N ASP A 93 -1.38 -7.44 -12.52
CA ASP A 93 -2.32 -7.37 -13.65
C ASP A 93 -3.14 -6.06 -13.61
N VAL A 94 -3.61 -5.65 -12.44
CA VAL A 94 -4.28 -4.36 -12.27
C VAL A 94 -3.38 -3.22 -12.74
N CYS A 95 -2.13 -3.18 -12.29
CA CYS A 95 -1.19 -2.12 -12.67
C CYS A 95 -0.90 -2.12 -14.18
N VAL A 96 -0.66 -3.30 -14.78
CA VAL A 96 -0.38 -3.44 -16.22
C VAL A 96 -1.59 -2.97 -17.06
N LYS A 97 -2.80 -3.38 -16.70
CA LYS A 97 -4.04 -2.93 -17.35
C LYS A 97 -4.26 -1.41 -17.22
N ASN A 98 -3.62 -0.78 -16.26
CA ASN A 98 -3.63 0.67 -16.06
C ASN A 98 -2.35 1.36 -16.57
N GLY A 99 -1.59 0.72 -17.47
CA GLY A 99 -0.52 1.33 -18.25
C GLY A 99 0.86 1.30 -17.60
N VAL A 100 1.09 0.45 -16.61
CA VAL A 100 2.44 0.21 -16.07
C VAL A 100 3.18 -0.80 -16.95
N ASP A 101 4.45 -0.50 -17.27
CA ASP A 101 5.32 -1.40 -18.00
C ASP A 101 5.61 -2.67 -17.19
N GLU A 102 5.58 -3.82 -17.85
CA GLU A 102 5.82 -5.13 -17.21
C GLU A 102 7.20 -5.26 -16.60
N THR A 103 8.18 -4.50 -17.08
CA THR A 103 9.56 -4.51 -16.57
C THR A 103 9.72 -3.70 -15.27
N ALA A 104 8.71 -2.92 -14.88
CA ALA A 104 8.75 -2.07 -13.69
C ALA A 104 8.56 -2.83 -12.37
N PHE A 105 8.26 -4.15 -12.42
CA PHE A 105 7.87 -4.89 -11.22
C PHE A 105 9.00 -5.70 -10.60
N LEU A 106 9.12 -5.58 -9.27
CA LEU A 106 9.75 -6.60 -8.45
C LEU A 106 8.69 -7.58 -7.93
N LYS A 107 9.10 -8.83 -7.63
CA LYS A 107 8.16 -9.89 -7.24
C LYS A 107 8.30 -10.25 -5.77
N GLU A 108 7.18 -10.15 -5.03
CA GLU A 108 7.00 -10.70 -3.70
C GLU A 108 5.62 -11.36 -3.61
N ASP A 109 5.56 -12.69 -3.73
CA ASP A 109 4.34 -13.50 -3.78
C ASP A 109 4.22 -14.52 -2.64
N ARG A 110 4.89 -14.26 -1.50
CA ARG A 110 4.97 -15.20 -0.37
C ARG A 110 4.32 -14.70 0.92
N ALA A 111 4.18 -13.38 1.07
CA ALA A 111 3.61 -12.77 2.26
C ALA A 111 2.14 -13.19 2.47
N VAL A 112 1.79 -13.46 3.73
CA VAL A 112 0.43 -13.82 4.14
C VAL A 112 -0.15 -12.87 5.21
N SER A 113 0.58 -11.83 5.53
CA SER A 113 0.23 -10.79 6.49
C SER A 113 0.89 -9.46 6.15
N THR A 114 0.39 -8.35 6.71
CA THR A 114 1.00 -7.02 6.50
C THR A 114 2.43 -6.96 7.06
N TRP A 115 2.74 -7.69 8.13
CA TRP A 115 4.09 -7.83 8.64
C TRP A 115 5.01 -8.50 7.62
N ASP A 116 4.55 -9.61 7.03
CA ASP A 116 5.32 -10.33 6.01
C ASP A 116 5.48 -9.50 4.73
N ASN A 117 4.46 -8.72 4.34
CA ASN A 117 4.59 -7.80 3.21
C ASN A 117 5.82 -6.89 3.37
N ALA A 118 5.98 -6.23 4.51
CA ALA A 118 7.12 -5.37 4.77
C ALA A 118 8.44 -6.15 4.84
N ARG A 119 8.45 -7.27 5.59
CA ARG A 119 9.62 -8.11 5.78
C ARG A 119 10.15 -8.71 4.47
N PHE A 120 9.27 -9.24 3.65
CA PHE A 120 9.68 -9.87 2.40
C PHE A 120 9.97 -8.85 1.30
N SER A 121 9.26 -7.71 1.27
CA SER A 121 9.63 -6.59 0.41
C SER A 121 11.09 -6.14 0.68
N ARG A 122 11.50 -6.07 1.96
CA ARG A 122 12.90 -5.74 2.30
C ARG A 122 13.90 -6.75 1.74
N ARG A 123 13.56 -8.05 1.79
CA ARG A 123 14.41 -9.10 1.18
C ARG A 123 14.52 -8.95 -0.32
N VAL A 124 13.39 -8.65 -0.98
CA VAL A 124 13.34 -8.47 -2.44
C VAL A 124 14.16 -7.25 -2.86
N THR A 125 13.98 -6.11 -2.21
CA THR A 125 14.75 -4.90 -2.54
C THR A 125 16.25 -5.07 -2.29
N ASN A 126 16.66 -5.77 -1.21
CA ASN A 126 18.05 -6.09 -0.95
C ASN A 126 18.63 -7.02 -2.03
N ALA A 127 17.90 -8.07 -2.42
CA ALA A 127 18.34 -9.00 -3.46
C ALA A 127 18.47 -8.33 -4.84
N ALA A 128 17.62 -7.34 -5.11
CA ALA A 128 17.69 -6.52 -6.33
C ALA A 128 18.77 -5.42 -6.27
N GLY A 129 19.50 -5.27 -5.16
CA GLY A 129 20.47 -4.19 -4.98
C GLY A 129 19.85 -2.79 -4.93
N LEU A 130 18.54 -2.69 -4.68
CA LEU A 130 17.83 -1.42 -4.64
C LEU A 130 18.02 -0.74 -3.29
N ASN A 131 18.71 0.41 -3.30
CA ASN A 131 18.87 1.25 -2.12
C ASN A 131 17.66 2.16 -1.95
N VAL A 132 16.75 1.78 -1.08
CA VAL A 132 15.49 2.49 -0.85
C VAL A 132 15.70 3.60 0.18
N ARG A 133 15.88 4.84 -0.29
CA ARG A 133 15.96 6.04 0.56
C ARG A 133 14.62 6.73 0.71
N ARG A 134 13.81 6.68 -0.34
CA ARG A 134 12.46 7.26 -0.38
C ARG A 134 11.51 6.24 -0.97
N ALA A 135 10.36 6.08 -0.37
CA ALA A 135 9.35 5.13 -0.84
C ALA A 135 7.94 5.70 -0.75
N ILE A 136 7.12 5.40 -1.74
CA ILE A 136 5.68 5.60 -1.66
C ILE A 136 5.07 4.30 -1.16
N LEU A 137 4.18 4.39 -0.18
CA LEU A 137 3.42 3.25 0.35
C LEU A 137 1.95 3.40 -0.02
N VAL A 138 1.46 2.49 -0.86
CA VAL A 138 0.06 2.44 -1.30
C VAL A 138 -0.65 1.29 -0.60
N CYS A 139 -1.77 1.58 0.03
CA CYS A 139 -2.58 0.63 0.78
C CYS A 139 -4.02 1.15 0.91
N LYS A 140 -4.91 0.38 1.53
CA LYS A 140 -6.22 0.90 1.93
C LYS A 140 -6.06 1.92 3.05
N SER A 141 -6.87 3.00 3.05
CA SER A 141 -6.78 4.09 4.03
C SER A 141 -6.82 3.61 5.48
N LEU A 142 -7.70 2.66 5.80
CA LEU A 142 -7.79 2.07 7.15
C LEU A 142 -6.51 1.29 7.57
N HIS A 143 -5.69 0.84 6.61
CA HIS A 143 -4.44 0.12 6.85
C HIS A 143 -3.21 1.03 6.95
N ALA A 144 -3.35 2.31 6.64
CA ALA A 144 -2.23 3.23 6.43
C ALA A 144 -1.24 3.25 7.61
N ARG A 145 -1.72 3.48 8.83
CA ARG A 145 -0.87 3.50 10.03
C ARG A 145 -0.17 2.16 10.26
N ARG A 146 -0.90 1.05 10.20
CA ARG A 146 -0.34 -0.29 10.45
C ARG A 146 0.71 -0.66 9.39
N ALA A 147 0.42 -0.42 8.13
CA ALA A 147 1.37 -0.67 7.05
C ALA A 147 2.63 0.18 7.23
N TYR A 148 2.48 1.50 7.46
CA TYR A 148 3.61 2.38 7.70
C TYR A 148 4.50 1.91 8.85
N MET A 149 3.93 1.55 10.00
CA MET A 149 4.71 1.08 11.15
C MET A 149 5.56 -0.14 10.82
N TYR A 150 5.01 -1.13 10.08
CA TYR A 150 5.76 -2.32 9.70
C TYR A 150 6.82 -2.02 8.64
N TYR A 151 6.49 -1.25 7.61
CA TYR A 151 7.48 -0.86 6.61
C TYR A 151 8.59 -0.02 7.22
N GLN A 152 8.30 0.96 8.07
CA GLN A 152 9.32 1.77 8.75
C GLN A 152 10.23 0.92 9.66
N TYR A 153 9.70 -0.13 10.28
CA TYR A 153 10.51 -1.05 11.09
C TYR A 153 11.56 -1.81 10.25
N PHE A 154 11.19 -2.28 9.06
CA PHE A 154 12.11 -3.00 8.17
C PHE A 154 12.97 -2.08 7.29
N TYR A 155 12.59 -0.83 7.16
CA TYR A 155 13.30 0.20 6.38
C TYR A 155 13.54 1.45 7.26
N PRO A 156 14.36 1.35 8.31
CA PRO A 156 14.52 2.43 9.29
C PRO A 156 15.10 3.72 8.69
N GLU A 157 15.90 3.60 7.61
CA GLU A 157 16.56 4.72 6.93
C GLU A 157 15.72 5.31 5.79
N THR A 158 14.52 4.78 5.52
CA THR A 158 13.68 5.18 4.39
C THR A 158 12.68 6.26 4.82
N GLN A 159 12.61 7.34 4.05
CA GLN A 159 11.50 8.28 4.14
C GLN A 159 10.30 7.73 3.39
N PHE A 160 9.19 7.53 4.07
CA PHE A 160 7.94 7.08 3.47
C PHE A 160 7.00 8.23 3.17
N PHE A 161 6.30 8.13 2.04
CA PHE A 161 5.13 8.93 1.68
C PHE A 161 3.92 8.01 1.61
N ILE A 162 2.98 8.20 2.51
CA ILE A 162 1.80 7.32 2.64
C ILE A 162 0.71 7.85 1.74
N CYS A 163 0.45 7.15 0.64
CA CYS A 163 -0.48 7.56 -0.42
C CYS A 163 -1.62 6.55 -0.56
N PRO A 164 -2.48 6.41 0.46
CA PRO A 164 -3.50 5.38 0.49
C PRO A 164 -4.61 5.62 -0.52
N GLN A 165 -5.36 4.55 -0.80
CA GLN A 165 -6.59 4.58 -1.56
C GLN A 165 -7.79 4.37 -0.63
N ASP A 166 -8.77 5.25 -0.74
CA ASP A 166 -10.05 5.08 -0.09
C ASP A 166 -10.85 4.00 -0.82
N ILE A 167 -11.42 3.10 -0.05
CA ILE A 167 -12.32 2.06 -0.57
C ILE A 167 -13.74 2.44 -0.15
N GLU A 168 -14.70 2.32 -1.05
CA GLU A 168 -16.10 2.67 -0.79
C GLU A 168 -16.59 2.01 0.51
N GLY A 169 -17.22 2.80 1.37
CA GLY A 169 -17.69 2.39 2.68
C GLY A 169 -16.62 2.32 3.78
N ILE A 170 -15.34 2.58 3.46
CA ILE A 170 -14.22 2.55 4.42
C ILE A 170 -13.43 3.86 4.31
N THR A 171 -13.98 4.94 4.81
CA THR A 171 -13.35 6.27 4.81
C THR A 171 -13.25 6.84 6.21
N LYS A 172 -12.37 7.84 6.38
CA LYS A 172 -12.32 8.64 7.61
C LYS A 172 -13.66 9.38 7.76
N ALA A 173 -14.29 9.25 8.91
CA ALA A 173 -15.42 10.10 9.25
C ALA A 173 -14.99 11.58 9.21
N THR A 174 -15.74 12.39 8.52
CA THR A 174 -15.55 13.86 8.45
C THR A 174 -16.14 14.53 9.68
#